data_af1f70889dae60bc6170fbe4b492ee8f
#
_entry.id   af1f70889dae60bc6170fbe4b492ee8f
#
_cell.length_a   1.000
_cell.length_b   1.000
_cell.length_c   1.000
_cell.angle_alpha   90.00
_cell.angle_beta   90.00
_cell.angle_gamma   90.00
#
_symmetry.space_group_name_H-M   'P 1'
#
loop_
_entity.id
_entity.type
_entity.pdbx_description
1 polymer ?
#
loop_
_entity_poly.entity_id
_entity_poly.type
_entity_poly.pdbx_seq_one_letter_code
_entity_poly.pdbx_strand_id
1 'polypeptide(L)'
;SLKADENNIGIVSEIKGEAIAINDDLEERDLNVFDHIFSNEEIFTTENSSITLQFNDDTTIIMKELTSLVVSDFENSKLDPKFKSKVSKGKIVVETGSIAKNKTGEMEVIVNTSSLGLRGTRVNAALGPTGKLNVSLGKDNFGNVGLIELVSNNQSQSIFSTDQVIEIADDQISKREKSTEEQNEEKLSNETFVNNSKINEEEIEIQLTSKLASGKIDDANNDGKIDTDDVEVLKNQILDQKKKKIEF
;
A
#
# COMPACT_ATOMS: atom_id res chain seq x y z
N SER A 1 -5.90 -25.21 -6.17
CA SER A 1 -4.56 -25.39 -5.63
C SER A 1 -4.43 -24.66 -4.30
N LEU A 2 -4.51 -25.42 -3.22
CA LEU A 2 -4.62 -25.03 -1.80
C LEU A 2 -3.35 -24.42 -1.15
N LYS A 3 -2.49 -23.76 -1.88
CA LYS A 3 -1.26 -23.16 -1.33
C LYS A 3 -1.26 -21.62 -1.26
N ALA A 4 -2.36 -20.97 -1.61
CA ALA A 4 -2.43 -19.53 -1.74
C ALA A 4 -2.58 -18.76 -0.42
N ASP A 5 -3.07 -19.39 0.65
CA ASP A 5 -3.43 -18.66 1.88
C ASP A 5 -2.27 -18.43 2.87
N GLU A 6 -1.18 -19.18 2.78
CA GLU A 6 -0.11 -19.10 3.77
C GLU A 6 0.88 -17.94 3.56
N ASN A 7 0.89 -17.31 2.37
CA ASN A 7 1.88 -16.30 2.00
C ASN A 7 1.29 -14.95 1.55
N ASN A 8 0.02 -14.66 1.85
CA ASN A 8 -0.50 -13.34 1.55
C ASN A 8 0.17 -12.29 2.45
N ILE A 9 0.46 -11.13 1.88
CA ILE A 9 1.10 -10.01 2.58
C ILE A 9 0.14 -8.87 2.87
N GLY A 10 -1.07 -8.92 2.33
CA GLY A 10 -2.07 -7.89 2.49
C GLY A 10 -3.34 -8.16 1.69
N ILE A 11 -4.22 -7.17 1.68
CA ILE A 11 -5.49 -7.19 0.97
C ILE A 11 -5.72 -5.89 0.21
N VAL A 12 -6.59 -5.95 -0.79
CA VAL A 12 -7.20 -4.76 -1.41
C VAL A 12 -8.31 -4.25 -0.50
N SER A 13 -8.18 -3.04 0.02
CA SER A 13 -9.20 -2.44 0.89
C SER A 13 -10.18 -1.51 0.18
N GLU A 14 -9.78 -0.91 -0.94
CA GLU A 14 -10.62 -0.06 -1.78
C GLU A 14 -10.13 -0.12 -3.22
N ILE A 15 -11.04 -0.05 -4.16
CA ILE A 15 -10.73 0.07 -5.58
C ILE A 15 -11.73 1.00 -6.25
N LYS A 16 -11.21 1.90 -7.09
CA LYS A 16 -11.95 2.73 -8.03
C LYS A 16 -11.41 2.46 -9.43
N GLY A 17 -12.30 2.11 -10.36
CA GLY A 17 -11.88 1.68 -11.69
C GLY A 17 -11.29 0.27 -11.69
N GLU A 18 -10.17 0.06 -12.35
CA GLU A 18 -9.59 -1.24 -12.61
C GLU A 18 -8.12 -1.34 -12.18
N ALA A 19 -7.77 -2.46 -11.60
CA ALA A 19 -6.40 -2.83 -11.30
C ALA A 19 -6.20 -4.33 -11.52
N ILE A 20 -4.98 -4.69 -11.89
CA ILE A 20 -4.58 -6.08 -12.12
C ILE A 20 -3.37 -6.45 -11.28
N ALA A 21 -3.20 -7.73 -11.01
CA ALA A 21 -1.97 -8.30 -10.48
C ALA A 21 -1.39 -9.30 -11.48
N ILE A 22 -0.08 -9.26 -11.66
CA ILE A 22 0.67 -10.16 -12.55
C ILE A 22 1.72 -10.87 -11.70
N ASN A 23 1.68 -12.20 -11.68
CA ASN A 23 2.65 -12.99 -10.92
C ASN A 23 3.95 -13.25 -11.73
N ASP A 24 4.91 -13.96 -11.12
CA ASP A 24 6.18 -14.30 -11.77
C ASP A 24 6.04 -15.21 -12.99
N ASP A 25 4.94 -15.95 -13.09
CA ASP A 25 4.60 -16.79 -14.24
C ASP A 25 3.87 -16.03 -15.35
N LEU A 26 3.77 -14.71 -15.23
CA LEU A 26 3.07 -13.79 -16.14
C LEU A 26 1.56 -14.06 -16.23
N GLU A 27 0.98 -14.68 -15.23
CA GLU A 27 -0.46 -14.85 -15.12
C GLU A 27 -1.09 -13.60 -14.53
N GLU A 28 -2.11 -13.10 -15.22
CA GLU A 28 -2.85 -11.90 -14.85
C GLU A 28 -4.15 -12.28 -14.12
N ARG A 29 -4.50 -11.46 -13.14
CA ARG A 29 -5.83 -11.50 -12.50
C ARG A 29 -6.34 -10.10 -12.24
N ASP A 30 -7.65 -9.91 -12.40
CA ASP A 30 -8.32 -8.69 -11.96
C ASP A 30 -8.36 -8.64 -10.44
N LEU A 31 -8.14 -7.44 -9.89
CA LEU A 31 -8.22 -7.21 -8.45
C LEU A 31 -9.60 -6.66 -8.06
N ASN A 32 -10.12 -7.19 -6.98
CA ASN A 32 -11.37 -6.76 -6.36
C ASN A 32 -11.13 -6.47 -4.88
N VAL A 33 -12.07 -5.76 -4.25
CA VAL A 33 -12.03 -5.49 -2.80
C VAL A 33 -11.93 -6.81 -2.03
N PHE A 34 -11.03 -6.85 -1.04
CA PHE A 34 -10.66 -7.98 -0.19
C PHE A 34 -9.90 -9.12 -0.88
N ASP A 35 -9.47 -8.97 -2.13
CA ASP A 35 -8.53 -9.89 -2.73
C ASP A 35 -7.19 -9.83 -1.99
N HIS A 36 -6.56 -10.98 -1.83
CA HIS A 36 -5.22 -11.10 -1.24
C HIS A 36 -4.15 -10.58 -2.18
N ILE A 37 -3.11 -10.01 -1.58
CA ILE A 37 -1.90 -9.56 -2.27
C ILE A 37 -0.74 -10.45 -1.84
N PHE A 38 0.12 -10.77 -2.79
CA PHE A 38 1.28 -11.65 -2.59
C PHE A 38 2.59 -10.95 -2.94
N SER A 39 3.67 -11.40 -2.32
CA SER A 39 5.02 -10.92 -2.68
C SER A 39 5.33 -11.23 -4.14
N ASN A 40 6.10 -10.33 -4.76
CA ASN A 40 6.57 -10.42 -6.15
C ASN A 40 5.49 -10.32 -7.23
N GLU A 41 4.23 -10.10 -6.87
CA GLU A 41 3.23 -9.68 -7.86
C GLU A 41 3.48 -8.23 -8.27
N GLU A 42 3.40 -7.95 -9.56
CA GLU A 42 3.27 -6.58 -10.05
C GLU A 42 1.80 -6.16 -10.01
N ILE A 43 1.51 -5.13 -9.22
CA ILE A 43 0.17 -4.53 -9.14
C ILE A 43 0.17 -3.30 -10.01
N PHE A 44 -0.79 -3.24 -10.92
CA PHE A 44 -0.92 -2.16 -11.89
C PHE A 44 -2.34 -1.58 -11.89
N THR A 45 -2.43 -0.25 -11.80
CA THR A 45 -3.68 0.51 -11.94
C THR A 45 -3.81 1.07 -13.34
N THR A 46 -4.99 0.97 -13.92
CA THR A 46 -5.28 1.53 -15.25
C THR A 46 -5.58 3.05 -15.17
N GLU A 47 -5.82 3.66 -16.31
CA GLU A 47 -6.21 5.07 -16.40
C GLU A 47 -7.50 5.35 -15.61
N ASN A 48 -7.58 6.50 -14.97
CA ASN A 48 -8.70 6.93 -14.11
C ASN A 48 -9.02 5.95 -12.96
N SER A 49 -8.06 5.15 -12.57
CA SER A 49 -8.22 4.13 -11.53
C SER A 49 -7.35 4.43 -10.31
N SER A 50 -7.75 3.88 -9.18
CA SER A 50 -6.93 3.88 -7.96
C SER A 50 -7.24 2.64 -7.13
N ILE A 51 -6.25 2.20 -6.36
CA ILE A 51 -6.39 1.07 -5.44
C ILE A 51 -5.76 1.43 -4.11
N THR A 52 -6.38 0.99 -3.04
CA THR A 52 -5.80 1.07 -1.69
C THR A 52 -5.48 -0.35 -1.21
N LEU A 53 -4.21 -0.55 -0.87
CA LEU A 53 -3.68 -1.80 -0.35
C LEU A 53 -3.41 -1.68 1.14
N GLN A 54 -3.84 -2.66 1.90
CA GLN A 54 -3.56 -2.76 3.32
C GLN A 54 -2.73 -4.01 3.59
N PHE A 55 -1.52 -3.81 4.09
CA PHE A 55 -0.58 -4.89 4.38
C PHE A 55 -0.74 -5.42 5.80
N ASN A 56 -0.20 -6.61 6.05
CA ASN A 56 -0.35 -7.31 7.33
C ASN A 56 0.37 -6.63 8.51
N ASP A 57 1.28 -5.69 8.24
CA ASP A 57 1.92 -4.83 9.26
C ASP A 57 1.21 -3.48 9.46
N ASP A 58 0.02 -3.33 8.90
CA ASP A 58 -0.79 -2.11 8.87
C ASP A 58 -0.25 -0.96 8.00
N THR A 59 0.78 -1.20 7.22
CA THR A 59 1.12 -0.26 6.14
C THR A 59 -0.05 -0.18 5.16
N THR A 60 -0.41 1.03 4.79
CA THR A 60 -1.44 1.29 3.77
C THR A 60 -0.82 2.05 2.61
N ILE A 61 -1.02 1.56 1.39
CA ILE A 61 -0.53 2.21 0.17
C ILE A 61 -1.72 2.52 -0.75
N ILE A 62 -1.86 3.79 -1.10
CA ILE A 62 -2.76 4.22 -2.17
C ILE A 62 -1.94 4.29 -3.45
N MET A 63 -2.36 3.56 -4.48
CA MET A 63 -1.81 3.66 -5.83
C MET A 63 -2.78 4.51 -6.66
N LYS A 64 -2.29 5.61 -7.22
CA LYS A 64 -3.05 6.44 -8.15
C LYS A 64 -3.09 5.79 -9.54
N GLU A 65 -3.68 6.45 -10.53
CA GLU A 65 -3.75 5.91 -11.89
C GLU A 65 -2.38 5.62 -12.51
N LEU A 66 -2.32 4.66 -13.43
CA LEU A 66 -1.14 4.30 -14.21
C LEU A 66 0.11 4.06 -13.34
N THR A 67 -0.11 3.43 -12.20
CA THR A 67 0.94 3.14 -11.21
C THR A 67 1.26 1.65 -11.21
N SER A 68 2.55 1.32 -11.13
CA SER A 68 3.04 -0.04 -10.99
C SER A 68 3.84 -0.18 -9.70
N LEU A 69 3.49 -1.17 -8.89
CA LEU A 69 4.11 -1.49 -7.61
C LEU A 69 4.40 -3.00 -7.50
N VAL A 70 5.59 -3.33 -7.04
CA VAL A 70 5.96 -4.69 -6.63
C VAL A 70 6.44 -4.64 -5.19
N VAL A 71 5.93 -5.49 -4.33
CA VAL A 71 6.50 -5.75 -3.00
C VAL A 71 7.38 -6.99 -3.10
N SER A 72 8.69 -6.78 -3.09
CA SER A 72 9.68 -7.83 -3.32
C SER A 72 10.09 -8.58 -2.04
N ASP A 73 9.96 -7.93 -0.89
CA ASP A 73 10.30 -8.54 0.39
C ASP A 73 9.34 -8.01 1.47
N PHE A 74 8.66 -8.91 2.12
CA PHE A 74 7.75 -8.59 3.22
C PHE A 74 7.90 -9.63 4.31
N GLU A 75 8.43 -9.23 5.44
CA GLU A 75 8.58 -10.07 6.63
C GLU A 75 8.11 -9.31 7.86
N ASN A 76 6.93 -9.67 8.37
CA ASN A 76 6.35 -9.08 9.56
C ASN A 76 6.67 -9.93 10.79
N SER A 77 7.96 -10.04 11.11
CA SER A 77 8.47 -10.75 12.29
C SER A 77 8.82 -9.80 13.42
N LYS A 78 9.00 -10.34 14.64
CA LYS A 78 9.42 -9.53 15.79
C LYS A 78 10.89 -9.11 15.72
N LEU A 79 11.73 -9.89 15.03
CA LEU A 79 13.14 -9.64 14.85
C LEU A 79 13.40 -9.29 13.39
N ASP A 80 14.00 -8.12 13.16
CA ASP A 80 14.41 -7.63 11.86
C ASP A 80 13.30 -7.66 10.78
N PRO A 81 12.11 -7.10 11.07
CA PRO A 81 11.05 -7.07 10.07
C PRO A 81 11.43 -6.21 8.87
N LYS A 82 10.96 -6.60 7.69
CA LYS A 82 11.33 -5.96 6.41
C LYS A 82 10.11 -5.71 5.54
N PHE A 83 10.14 -4.57 4.86
CA PHE A 83 9.20 -4.22 3.80
C PHE A 83 9.97 -3.53 2.68
N LYS A 84 10.18 -4.22 1.56
CA LYS A 84 10.84 -3.66 0.39
C LYS A 84 9.88 -3.66 -0.80
N SER A 85 9.79 -2.52 -1.46
CA SER A 85 8.94 -2.35 -2.62
C SER A 85 9.61 -1.53 -3.71
N LYS A 86 9.10 -1.67 -4.93
CA LYS A 86 9.57 -0.93 -6.09
C LYS A 86 8.38 -0.34 -6.84
N VAL A 87 8.48 0.95 -7.14
CA VAL A 87 7.56 1.68 -8.01
C VAL A 87 8.30 2.01 -9.30
N SER A 88 7.83 1.50 -10.42
CA SER A 88 8.44 1.72 -11.74
C SER A 88 7.80 2.87 -12.52
N LYS A 89 6.58 3.26 -12.17
CA LYS A 89 5.85 4.40 -12.72
C LYS A 89 4.67 4.78 -11.84
N GLY A 90 4.21 6.01 -11.99
CA GLY A 90 3.00 6.51 -11.37
C GLY A 90 3.23 7.16 -10.01
N LYS A 91 2.19 7.12 -9.18
CA LYS A 91 2.15 7.83 -7.90
C LYS A 91 1.58 6.96 -6.80
N ILE A 92 2.26 6.97 -5.66
CA ILE A 92 1.81 6.30 -4.44
C ILE A 92 1.74 7.28 -3.27
N VAL A 93 0.85 6.96 -2.34
CA VAL A 93 0.83 7.55 -0.99
C VAL A 93 0.94 6.42 0.00
N VAL A 94 1.96 6.45 0.84
CA VAL A 94 2.26 5.42 1.83
C VAL A 94 1.97 5.95 3.22
N GLU A 95 1.16 5.26 4.01
CA GLU A 95 1.11 5.41 5.45
C GLU A 95 1.77 4.20 6.10
N THR A 96 2.87 4.43 6.79
CA THR A 96 3.69 3.35 7.35
C THR A 96 3.00 2.64 8.50
N GLY A 97 3.17 1.33 8.56
CA GLY A 97 2.71 0.47 9.63
C GLY A 97 3.79 0.13 10.65
N SER A 98 3.66 -1.04 11.27
CA SER A 98 4.53 -1.47 12.38
C SER A 98 5.98 -1.73 11.98
N ILE A 99 6.24 -2.19 10.76
CA ILE A 99 7.61 -2.47 10.28
C ILE A 99 8.47 -1.20 10.32
N ALA A 100 7.98 -0.09 9.74
CA ALA A 100 8.71 1.18 9.73
C ALA A 100 8.83 1.84 11.11
N LYS A 101 7.98 1.49 12.06
CA LYS A 101 8.00 1.99 13.44
C LYS A 101 8.85 1.14 14.37
N ASN A 102 9.22 -0.06 13.98
CA ASN A 102 10.06 -0.97 14.76
C ASN A 102 11.51 -0.49 14.70
N LYS A 103 12.22 -0.54 15.84
CA LYS A 103 13.62 -0.09 15.95
C LYS A 103 14.58 -0.86 15.03
N THR A 104 14.32 -2.15 14.82
CA THR A 104 15.11 -3.03 13.94
C THR A 104 14.45 -3.25 12.58
N GLY A 105 13.25 -2.68 12.39
CA GLY A 105 12.50 -2.79 11.15
C GLY A 105 13.11 -1.95 10.03
N GLU A 106 12.98 -2.45 8.81
CA GLU A 106 13.47 -1.79 7.61
C GLU A 106 12.34 -1.68 6.59
N MET A 107 11.97 -0.45 6.24
CA MET A 107 11.02 -0.17 5.16
C MET A 107 11.69 0.67 4.10
N GLU A 108 11.76 0.13 2.90
CA GLU A 108 12.36 0.77 1.73
C GLU A 108 11.38 0.77 0.55
N VAL A 109 11.23 1.92 -0.07
CA VAL A 109 10.54 2.08 -1.35
C VAL A 109 11.55 2.57 -2.38
N ILE A 110 11.80 1.76 -3.40
CA ILE A 110 12.64 2.15 -4.54
C ILE A 110 11.73 2.75 -5.60
N VAL A 111 12.00 3.98 -5.98
CA VAL A 111 11.27 4.67 -7.06
C VAL A 111 12.28 5.05 -8.12
N ASN A 112 12.16 4.43 -9.29
CA ASN A 112 13.17 4.52 -10.35
C ASN A 112 14.55 4.09 -9.79
N THR A 113 15.51 4.99 -9.71
CA THR A 113 16.85 4.76 -9.19
C THR A 113 17.08 5.33 -7.79
N SER A 114 16.04 5.88 -7.17
CA SER A 114 16.09 6.47 -5.84
C SER A 114 15.58 5.50 -4.78
N SER A 115 16.24 5.44 -3.64
CA SER A 115 15.82 4.67 -2.47
C SER A 115 15.25 5.60 -1.41
N LEU A 116 14.06 5.27 -0.91
CA LEU A 116 13.38 5.95 0.18
C LEU A 116 13.29 5.02 1.38
N GLY A 117 14.10 5.27 2.40
CA GLY A 117 13.97 4.61 3.70
C GLY A 117 12.92 5.34 4.54
N LEU A 118 11.87 4.63 4.98
CA LEU A 118 10.74 5.23 5.67
C LEU A 118 10.76 4.91 7.17
N ARG A 119 10.53 5.93 7.99
CA ARG A 119 10.45 5.82 9.45
C ARG A 119 9.20 6.51 9.98
N GLY A 120 8.16 5.72 10.24
CA GLY A 120 6.95 6.14 10.95
C GLY A 120 6.27 7.40 10.38
N THR A 121 5.83 7.39 9.13
CA THR A 121 5.38 8.60 8.46
C THR A 121 4.35 8.33 7.35
N ARG A 122 3.83 9.41 6.79
CA ARG A 122 3.09 9.42 5.51
C ARG A 122 3.97 10.01 4.42
N VAL A 123 4.08 9.33 3.29
CA VAL A 123 4.96 9.72 2.18
C VAL A 123 4.18 9.76 0.89
N ASN A 124 4.38 10.83 0.11
CA ASN A 124 3.92 10.93 -1.27
C ASN A 124 5.14 10.77 -2.18
N ALA A 125 5.05 9.89 -3.17
CA ALA A 125 6.07 9.71 -4.18
C ALA A 125 5.41 9.67 -5.56
N ALA A 126 5.80 10.56 -6.45
CA ALA A 126 5.26 10.67 -7.80
C ALA A 126 6.39 10.63 -8.82
N LEU A 127 6.39 9.58 -9.64
CA LEU A 127 7.33 9.39 -10.74
C LEU A 127 6.66 9.80 -12.05
N GLY A 128 7.13 10.89 -12.64
CA GLY A 128 6.65 11.38 -13.92
C GLY A 128 7.23 10.59 -15.11
N PRO A 129 6.66 10.77 -16.30
CA PRO A 129 7.05 10.02 -17.51
C PRO A 129 8.48 10.34 -18.00
N THR A 130 9.04 11.47 -17.59
CA THR A 130 10.43 11.84 -17.91
C THR A 130 11.45 11.36 -16.90
N GLY A 131 11.02 10.62 -15.86
CA GLY A 131 11.89 10.16 -14.78
C GLY A 131 12.04 11.15 -13.61
N LYS A 132 11.37 12.31 -13.66
CA LYS A 132 11.33 13.25 -12.53
C LYS A 132 10.56 12.64 -11.38
N LEU A 133 11.19 12.58 -10.21
CA LEU A 133 10.59 12.10 -8.98
C LEU A 133 10.32 13.27 -8.02
N ASN A 134 9.08 13.34 -7.54
CA ASN A 134 8.68 14.24 -6.47
C ASN A 134 8.39 13.44 -5.21
N VAL A 135 9.02 13.80 -4.10
CA VAL A 135 8.85 13.15 -2.80
C VAL A 135 8.46 14.20 -1.77
N SER A 136 7.43 13.91 -1.00
CA SER A 136 7.04 14.77 0.13
C SER A 136 6.61 13.97 1.34
N LEU A 137 6.79 14.58 2.51
CA LEU A 137 6.43 14.03 3.81
C LEU A 137 5.09 14.61 4.25
N GLY A 138 4.21 13.78 4.81
CA GLY A 138 2.94 14.19 5.40
C GLY A 138 2.84 13.81 6.86
N LYS A 139 1.74 14.18 7.49
CA LYS A 139 1.36 13.71 8.82
C LYS A 139 0.53 12.43 8.68
N ASP A 140 0.77 11.46 9.55
CA ASP A 140 -0.09 10.27 9.63
C ASP A 140 -1.46 10.60 10.25
N ASN A 141 -2.35 9.60 10.37
CA ASN A 141 -3.68 9.77 10.96
C ASN A 141 -3.67 10.24 12.42
N PHE A 142 -2.54 10.10 13.11
CA PHE A 142 -2.37 10.53 14.51
C PHE A 142 -1.67 11.87 14.63
N GLY A 143 -1.36 12.54 13.50
CA GLY A 143 -0.64 13.80 13.46
C GLY A 143 0.87 13.66 13.62
N ASN A 144 1.42 12.44 13.59
CA ASN A 144 2.85 12.21 13.70
C ASN A 144 3.55 12.49 12.38
N VAL A 145 4.74 13.07 12.48
CA VAL A 145 5.66 13.29 11.38
C VAL A 145 6.89 12.43 11.62
N GLY A 146 7.22 11.58 10.68
CA GLY A 146 8.41 10.75 10.77
C GLY A 146 9.55 11.29 9.94
N LEU A 147 10.24 10.40 9.25
CA LEU A 147 11.48 10.66 8.54
C LEU A 147 11.53 9.89 7.24
N ILE A 148 12.04 10.52 6.19
CA ILE A 148 12.44 9.87 4.95
C ILE A 148 13.96 10.01 4.80
N GLU A 149 14.65 8.89 4.64
CA GLU A 149 16.06 8.84 4.23
C GLU A 149 16.11 8.59 2.72
N LEU A 150 16.37 9.65 1.98
CA LEU A 150 16.49 9.60 0.52
C LEU A 150 17.93 9.33 0.12
N VAL A 151 18.13 8.34 -0.75
CA VAL A 151 19.41 8.10 -1.42
C VAL A 151 19.17 8.10 -2.94
N SER A 152 19.83 8.98 -3.65
CA SER A 152 19.78 9.07 -5.11
C SER A 152 21.10 9.55 -5.66
N ASN A 153 21.65 8.89 -6.70
CA ASN A 153 22.89 9.26 -7.35
C ASN A 153 24.07 9.49 -6.38
N ASN A 154 24.27 8.58 -5.42
CA ASN A 154 25.27 8.68 -4.36
C ASN A 154 25.14 9.90 -3.43
N GLN A 155 24.00 10.57 -3.46
CA GLN A 155 23.66 11.64 -2.54
C GLN A 155 22.62 11.14 -1.54
N SER A 156 22.81 11.48 -0.27
CA SER A 156 21.87 11.16 0.81
C SER A 156 21.26 12.42 1.39
N GLN A 157 19.96 12.39 1.68
CA GLN A 157 19.24 13.49 2.28
C GLN A 157 18.16 12.96 3.23
N SER A 158 18.11 13.54 4.44
CA SER A 158 17.04 13.30 5.40
C SER A 158 15.93 14.36 5.23
N ILE A 159 14.69 13.92 5.19
CA ILE A 159 13.51 14.77 5.02
C ILE A 159 12.68 14.71 6.29
N PHE A 160 12.53 15.86 6.97
CA PHE A 160 11.80 16.02 8.23
C PHE A 160 10.60 16.98 8.11
N SER A 161 10.59 17.86 7.09
CA SER A 161 9.59 18.90 6.92
C SER A 161 8.42 18.42 6.08
N THR A 162 7.21 18.75 6.52
CA THR A 162 5.97 18.49 5.77
C THR A 162 5.61 19.56 4.75
N ASP A 163 6.35 20.69 4.72
CA ASP A 163 6.02 21.87 3.89
C ASP A 163 6.64 21.82 2.50
N GLN A 164 7.58 20.90 2.30
CA GLN A 164 8.42 20.88 1.11
C GLN A 164 8.20 19.64 0.25
N VAL A 165 8.43 19.81 -1.05
CA VAL A 165 8.61 18.74 -2.02
C VAL A 165 10.08 18.67 -2.40
N ILE A 166 10.64 17.47 -2.37
CA ILE A 166 11.96 17.17 -2.89
C ILE A 166 11.79 16.69 -4.31
N GLU A 167 12.44 17.37 -5.25
CA GLU A 167 12.44 17.01 -6.66
C GLU A 167 13.78 16.38 -7.04
N ILE A 168 13.74 15.24 -7.68
CA ILE A 168 14.90 14.54 -8.23
C ILE A 168 14.72 14.48 -9.75
N ALA A 169 15.56 15.20 -10.48
CA ALA A 169 15.55 15.25 -11.93
C ALA A 169 16.97 15.44 -12.45
N ASP A 170 17.34 14.73 -13.53
CA ASP A 170 18.64 14.83 -14.18
C ASP A 170 19.82 14.75 -13.19
N ASP A 171 19.76 13.79 -12.27
CA ASP A 171 20.75 13.56 -11.22
C ASP A 171 20.92 14.70 -10.20
N GLN A 172 19.97 15.65 -10.17
CA GLN A 172 19.98 16.75 -9.23
C GLN A 172 18.81 16.68 -8.25
N ILE A 173 19.09 17.04 -7.00
CA ILE A 173 18.10 17.13 -5.94
C ILE A 173 17.84 18.61 -5.65
N SER A 174 16.58 19.01 -5.72
CA SER A 174 16.13 20.36 -5.40
C SER A 174 14.92 20.34 -4.47
N LYS A 175 14.62 21.47 -3.86
CA LYS A 175 13.49 21.63 -2.93
C LYS A 175 12.60 22.78 -3.39
N ARG A 176 11.30 22.61 -3.19
CA ARG A 176 10.30 23.67 -3.36
C ARG A 176 9.18 23.52 -2.33
N GLU A 177 8.36 24.52 -2.19
CA GLU A 177 7.13 24.42 -1.40
C GLU A 177 6.08 23.58 -2.12
N LYS A 178 5.16 22.97 -1.33
CA LYS A 178 4.00 22.26 -1.87
C LYS A 178 3.07 23.24 -2.59
N SER A 179 2.61 22.83 -3.77
CA SER A 179 1.57 23.56 -4.49
C SER A 179 0.21 23.41 -3.80
N THR A 180 -0.75 24.27 -4.15
CA THR A 180 -2.14 24.16 -3.68
C THR A 180 -2.76 22.83 -4.11
N GLU A 181 -2.45 22.38 -5.32
CA GLU A 181 -2.92 21.09 -5.85
C GLU A 181 -2.40 19.92 -4.99
N GLU A 182 -1.12 19.89 -4.68
CA GLU A 182 -0.52 18.87 -3.83
C GLU A 182 -1.11 18.88 -2.42
N GLN A 183 -1.36 20.05 -1.84
CA GLN A 183 -2.03 20.17 -0.54
C GLN A 183 -3.47 19.63 -0.58
N ASN A 184 -4.21 19.88 -1.66
CA ASN A 184 -5.56 19.34 -1.85
C ASN A 184 -5.55 17.83 -2.03
N GLU A 185 -4.60 17.28 -2.78
CA GLU A 185 -4.42 15.83 -2.93
C GLU A 185 -4.10 15.15 -1.60
N GLU A 186 -3.29 15.78 -0.75
CA GLU A 186 -3.02 15.28 0.61
C GLU A 186 -4.28 15.20 1.46
N LYS A 187 -5.17 16.20 1.37
CA LYS A 187 -6.46 16.17 2.06
C LYS A 187 -7.34 15.02 1.59
N LEU A 188 -7.42 14.79 0.27
CA LEU A 188 -8.18 13.68 -0.30
C LEU A 188 -7.59 12.33 0.12
N SER A 189 -6.28 12.19 0.12
CA SER A 189 -5.61 10.98 0.60
C SER A 189 -5.88 10.74 2.09
N ASN A 190 -5.88 11.80 2.90
CA ASN A 190 -6.22 11.70 4.31
C ASN A 190 -7.64 11.17 4.52
N GLU A 191 -8.61 11.63 3.75
CA GLU A 191 -9.99 11.11 3.78
C GLU A 191 -10.02 9.61 3.46
N THR A 192 -9.26 9.16 2.45
CA THR A 192 -9.15 7.73 2.10
C THR A 192 -8.59 6.93 3.26
N PHE A 193 -7.51 7.35 3.91
CA PHE A 193 -6.94 6.67 5.06
C PHE A 193 -7.91 6.62 6.25
N VAL A 194 -8.59 7.72 6.54
CA VAL A 194 -9.60 7.79 7.61
C VAL A 194 -10.76 6.83 7.33
N ASN A 195 -11.30 6.83 6.11
CA ASN A 195 -12.40 5.94 5.72
C ASN A 195 -11.98 4.48 5.77
N ASN A 196 -10.76 4.16 5.31
CA ASN A 196 -10.22 2.81 5.38
C ASN A 196 -10.13 2.29 6.83
N SER A 197 -9.85 3.16 7.80
CA SER A 197 -9.81 2.80 9.22
C SER A 197 -11.20 2.58 9.84
N LYS A 198 -12.28 3.04 9.19
CA LYS A 198 -13.68 2.99 9.68
C LYS A 198 -14.50 1.87 9.07
N ILE A 199 -13.96 1.04 8.17
CA ILE A 199 -14.70 -0.10 7.60
C ILE A 199 -15.17 -0.99 8.73
N ASN A 200 -16.48 -1.12 8.89
CA ASN A 200 -17.09 -1.89 9.96
C ASN A 200 -17.50 -3.30 9.50
N GLU A 201 -17.89 -4.15 10.47
CA GLU A 201 -18.27 -5.54 10.23
C GLU A 201 -19.40 -5.68 9.20
N GLU A 202 -20.40 -4.81 9.26
CA GLU A 202 -21.56 -4.83 8.35
C GLU A 202 -21.13 -4.56 6.90
N GLU A 203 -20.26 -3.59 6.66
CA GLU A 203 -19.73 -3.29 5.33
C GLU A 203 -18.91 -4.44 4.77
N ILE A 204 -18.07 -5.07 5.60
CA ILE A 204 -17.29 -6.25 5.23
C ILE A 204 -18.24 -7.38 4.80
N GLU A 205 -19.27 -7.66 5.59
CA GLU A 205 -20.25 -8.71 5.28
C GLU A 205 -21.00 -8.44 3.98
N ILE A 206 -21.45 -7.20 3.76
CA ILE A 206 -22.12 -6.78 2.52
C ILE A 206 -21.21 -7.03 1.30
N GLN A 207 -19.97 -6.60 1.37
CA GLN A 207 -19.00 -6.76 0.29
C GLN A 207 -18.68 -8.23 -0.01
N LEU A 208 -18.46 -9.04 1.02
CA LEU A 208 -18.18 -10.46 0.87
C LEU A 208 -19.40 -11.23 0.34
N THR A 209 -20.60 -10.90 0.79
CA THR A 209 -21.84 -11.50 0.28
C THR A 209 -22.05 -11.17 -1.20
N SER A 210 -21.75 -9.95 -1.61
CA SER A 210 -21.79 -9.55 -3.02
C SER A 210 -20.76 -10.33 -3.86
N LYS A 211 -19.55 -10.54 -3.34
CA LYS A 211 -18.53 -11.36 -3.99
C LYS A 211 -18.95 -12.85 -4.10
N LEU A 212 -19.59 -13.39 -3.07
CA LEU A 212 -20.16 -14.75 -3.12
C LEU A 212 -21.19 -14.85 -4.25
N ALA A 213 -22.13 -13.94 -4.32
CA ALA A 213 -23.16 -13.91 -5.35
C ALA A 213 -22.61 -13.80 -6.79
N SER A 214 -21.46 -13.17 -6.96
CA SER A 214 -20.77 -13.02 -8.25
C SER A 214 -19.71 -14.08 -8.53
N GLY A 215 -19.60 -15.11 -7.68
CA GLY A 215 -18.64 -16.20 -7.85
C GLY A 215 -17.17 -15.81 -7.64
N LYS A 216 -16.91 -14.77 -6.83
CA LYS A 216 -15.57 -14.19 -6.60
C LYS A 216 -15.02 -14.47 -5.19
N ILE A 217 -15.55 -15.46 -4.51
CA ILE A 217 -15.05 -15.96 -3.22
C ILE A 217 -14.43 -17.33 -3.41
N ASP A 218 -13.35 -17.59 -2.72
CA ASP A 218 -12.71 -18.91 -2.62
C ASP A 218 -13.30 -19.73 -1.46
N ASP A 219 -13.11 -21.05 -1.51
CA ASP A 219 -13.41 -21.96 -0.42
C ASP A 219 -12.45 -21.68 0.76
N ALA A 220 -12.86 -20.77 1.63
CA ALA A 220 -12.02 -20.25 2.72
C ALA A 220 -11.93 -21.21 3.91
N ASN A 221 -12.94 -22.09 4.09
CA ASN A 221 -12.98 -23.09 5.16
C ASN A 221 -12.45 -24.46 4.71
N ASN A 222 -12.13 -24.63 3.42
CA ASN A 222 -11.62 -25.87 2.80
C ASN A 222 -12.56 -27.07 2.93
N ASP A 223 -13.87 -26.85 2.91
CA ASP A 223 -14.86 -27.96 2.98
C ASP A 223 -15.30 -28.48 1.60
N GLY A 224 -14.78 -27.86 0.52
CA GLY A 224 -15.08 -28.23 -0.86
C GLY A 224 -16.34 -27.57 -1.41
N LYS A 225 -16.94 -26.64 -0.71
CA LYS A 225 -18.08 -25.83 -1.13
C LYS A 225 -17.73 -24.36 -1.09
N ILE A 226 -18.45 -23.56 -1.84
CA ILE A 226 -18.34 -22.10 -1.78
C ILE A 226 -19.71 -21.55 -1.40
N ASP A 227 -19.85 -21.13 -0.14
CA ASP A 227 -21.12 -20.68 0.42
C ASP A 227 -20.95 -19.60 1.50
N THR A 228 -22.00 -19.36 2.27
CA THR A 228 -22.01 -18.32 3.31
C THR A 228 -21.04 -18.60 4.46
N ASP A 229 -20.63 -19.85 4.67
CA ASP A 229 -19.67 -20.19 5.71
C ASP A 229 -18.28 -19.65 5.36
N ASP A 230 -17.93 -19.56 4.06
CA ASP A 230 -16.70 -18.90 3.59
C ASP A 230 -16.72 -17.41 3.83
N VAL A 231 -17.88 -16.76 3.65
CA VAL A 231 -18.07 -15.33 3.99
C VAL A 231 -17.76 -15.10 5.47
N GLU A 232 -18.23 -15.97 6.35
CA GLU A 232 -17.98 -15.84 7.79
C GLU A 232 -16.49 -16.01 8.14
N VAL A 233 -15.82 -16.98 7.53
CA VAL A 233 -14.38 -17.19 7.72
C VAL A 233 -13.59 -15.97 7.25
N LEU A 234 -13.84 -15.48 6.05
CA LEU A 234 -13.16 -14.31 5.48
C LEU A 234 -13.44 -13.03 6.29
N LYS A 235 -14.69 -12.83 6.73
CA LYS A 235 -15.07 -11.72 7.59
C LYS A 235 -14.25 -11.71 8.89
N ASN A 236 -14.14 -12.86 9.54
CA ASN A 236 -13.37 -12.99 10.78
C ASN A 236 -11.87 -12.74 10.55
N GLN A 237 -11.31 -13.23 9.46
CA GLN A 237 -9.90 -12.96 9.10
C GLN A 237 -9.65 -11.45 8.92
N ILE A 238 -10.54 -10.75 8.23
CA ILE A 238 -10.43 -9.30 8.02
C ILE A 238 -10.58 -8.54 9.34
N LEU A 239 -11.52 -8.92 10.19
CA LEU A 239 -11.74 -8.31 11.50
C LEU A 239 -10.57 -8.54 12.45
N ASP A 240 -9.97 -9.72 12.44
CA ASP A 240 -8.80 -10.04 13.28
C ASP A 240 -7.59 -9.23 12.86
N GLN A 241 -7.37 -9.02 11.56
CA GLN A 241 -6.34 -8.12 11.07
C GLN A 241 -6.55 -6.68 11.55
N LYS A 242 -7.82 -6.22 11.64
CA LYS A 242 -8.16 -4.89 12.15
C LYS A 242 -8.01 -4.76 13.66
N LYS A 243 -8.34 -5.80 14.44
CA LYS A 243 -8.21 -5.79 15.91
C LYS A 243 -6.76 -5.74 16.36
N LYS A 244 -5.84 -6.39 15.67
CA LYS A 244 -4.40 -6.30 15.93
C LYS A 244 -3.83 -4.88 15.80
N LYS A 245 -4.57 -3.94 15.18
CA LYS A 245 -4.23 -2.51 15.10
C LYS A 245 -4.46 -1.73 16.39
N ILE A 246 -5.34 -2.19 17.27
CA ILE A 246 -5.82 -1.44 18.43
C ILE A 246 -5.01 -1.76 19.69
N GLU A 247 -4.24 -2.84 19.70
CA GLU A 247 -3.52 -3.34 20.88
C GLU A 247 -2.02 -2.97 20.94
N PHE A 248 -1.55 -1.99 20.11
CA PHE A 248 -0.16 -1.51 20.14
C PHE A 248 -0.10 0.00 20.37
#